data_bf36a4668962c033c4fb16c3206c60a9
#
_entry.id   bf36a4668962c033c4fb16c3206c60a9
#
_cell.length_a   1.000
_cell.length_b   1.000
_cell.length_c   1.000
_cell.angle_alpha   90.00
_cell.angle_beta   90.00
_cell.angle_gamma   90.00
#
_symmetry.space_group_name_H-M   'P 1'
#
loop_
_entity.id
_entity.type
_entity.pdbx_description
1 polymer ?
#
loop_
_entity_poly.entity_id
_entity_poly.type
_entity_poly.pdbx_seq_one_letter_code
_entity_poly.pdbx_strand_id
1 'polypeptide(L)'
;RNSLIYVVRREGMAEKYQICTRCVMDSSDPEISFDLDGVCNHCHRFEKELSMKWFPNEKGKAMLDQVMSGIREKGKDSDHDCIIGLSGGVDSSYLALVLKEYNLRPLVVHVDAGWNSELAVYNIEQVVKYCGYELHTHVMDWEEIRDLQVAYLKAGVSNQDVVQDHAFFASLYHFTENIKSKMSSVVEILQQSPFFLILGITMQWMPQV
;
A
#
# COMPACT_ATOMS: atom_id res chain seq x y z
N ARG A 1 -6.90 19.63 30.96
CA ARG A 1 -5.86 20.64 30.60
C ARG A 1 -5.73 20.62 29.12
N ASN A 2 -6.20 21.70 28.48
CA ASN A 2 -6.18 21.89 27.02
C ASN A 2 -4.72 22.00 26.54
N SER A 3 -4.24 21.05 25.81
CA SER A 3 -2.98 21.16 25.06
C SER A 3 -3.29 21.89 23.76
N LEU A 4 -3.01 23.19 23.75
CA LEU A 4 -3.02 23.98 22.52
C LEU A 4 -1.92 23.48 21.58
N ILE A 5 -2.31 23.00 20.43
CA ILE A 5 -1.39 22.75 19.29
C ILE A 5 -0.95 24.14 18.81
N TYR A 6 0.29 24.52 19.12
CA TYR A 6 0.89 25.75 18.62
C TYR A 6 1.28 25.53 17.16
N VAL A 7 0.46 26.05 16.24
CA VAL A 7 0.91 26.32 14.88
C VAL A 7 1.79 27.56 14.97
N VAL A 8 3.11 27.40 14.78
CA VAL A 8 4.05 28.53 14.71
C VAL A 8 3.76 29.27 13.40
N ARG A 9 2.99 30.35 13.48
CA ARG A 9 2.81 31.30 12.37
C ARG A 9 4.07 32.14 12.25
N ARG A 10 4.69 32.16 11.07
CA ARG A 10 5.62 33.22 10.69
C ARG A 10 4.84 34.52 10.65
N GLU A 11 5.25 35.50 11.43
CA GLU A 11 4.71 36.86 11.40
C GLU A 11 5.03 37.50 10.03
N GLY A 12 4.02 37.88 9.29
CA GLY A 12 4.16 38.67 8.07
C GLY A 12 3.06 38.38 7.05
N MET A 13 2.00 39.17 7.07
CA MET A 13 0.80 39.19 6.22
C MET A 13 -0.12 37.96 6.43
N ALA A 14 -1.34 38.24 6.87
CA ALA A 14 -2.40 37.25 6.90
C ALA A 14 -2.73 36.86 5.47
N GLU A 15 -2.11 35.78 4.97
CA GLU A 15 -2.53 35.19 3.72
C GLU A 15 -3.99 34.82 3.83
N LYS A 16 -4.78 35.31 2.86
CA LYS A 16 -6.21 35.03 2.79
C LYS A 16 -6.39 33.52 2.72
N TYR A 17 -7.15 32.93 3.64
CA TYR A 17 -7.48 31.52 3.57
C TYR A 17 -8.08 31.18 2.21
N GLN A 18 -7.53 30.19 1.54
CA GLN A 18 -7.91 29.77 0.20
C GLN A 18 -7.99 28.24 0.16
N ILE A 19 -9.04 27.74 -0.47
CA ILE A 19 -9.21 26.32 -0.82
C ILE A 19 -8.95 26.17 -2.31
N CYS A 20 -8.30 25.10 -2.71
CA CYS A 20 -8.08 24.77 -4.11
C CYS A 20 -9.42 24.66 -4.85
N THR A 21 -9.50 25.26 -6.04
CA THR A 21 -10.72 25.21 -6.88
C THR A 21 -11.00 23.82 -7.44
N ARG A 22 -10.04 22.88 -7.35
CA ARG A 22 -10.11 21.54 -7.94
C ARG A 22 -10.12 20.41 -6.93
N CYS A 23 -9.46 20.54 -5.80
CA CYS A 23 -9.41 19.53 -4.75
C CYS A 23 -9.72 20.14 -3.38
N VAL A 24 -9.56 19.36 -2.30
CA VAL A 24 -9.89 19.80 -0.93
C VAL A 24 -8.72 20.42 -0.16
N MET A 25 -7.52 20.50 -0.78
CA MET A 25 -6.34 21.11 -0.17
C MET A 25 -6.52 22.61 -0.01
N ASP A 26 -5.99 23.16 1.07
CA ASP A 26 -6.12 24.57 1.39
C ASP A 26 -4.82 25.18 1.96
N SER A 27 -4.85 26.48 2.23
CA SER A 27 -3.71 27.23 2.77
C SER A 27 -3.30 26.88 4.19
N SER A 28 -3.86 25.85 4.81
CA SER A 28 -3.33 25.27 6.05
C SER A 28 -2.09 24.39 5.81
N ASP A 29 -1.90 23.91 4.57
CA ASP A 29 -0.68 23.22 4.16
C ASP A 29 0.43 24.26 3.91
N PRO A 30 1.56 24.20 4.63
CA PRO A 30 2.64 25.19 4.48
C PRO A 30 3.37 25.11 3.13
N GLU A 31 3.22 24.04 2.38
CA GLU A 31 3.88 23.81 1.08
C GLU A 31 2.94 24.07 -0.11
N ILE A 32 1.68 24.49 0.16
CA ILE A 32 0.71 24.72 -0.90
C ILE A 32 0.99 26.06 -1.60
N SER A 33 0.83 26.04 -2.91
CA SER A 33 0.77 27.24 -3.76
C SER A 33 -0.35 27.11 -4.76
N PHE A 34 -0.92 28.25 -5.17
CA PHE A 34 -2.04 28.30 -6.10
C PHE A 34 -1.63 29.07 -7.36
N ASP A 35 -2.13 28.63 -8.49
CA ASP A 35 -2.04 29.40 -9.75
C ASP A 35 -3.10 30.51 -9.83
N LEU A 36 -3.19 31.17 -10.98
CA LEU A 36 -4.14 32.29 -11.22
C LEU A 36 -5.60 31.82 -11.20
N ASP A 37 -5.85 30.54 -11.48
CA ASP A 37 -7.18 29.92 -11.48
C ASP A 37 -7.54 29.33 -10.10
N GLY A 38 -6.63 29.43 -9.12
CA GLY A 38 -6.79 28.91 -7.77
C GLY A 38 -6.56 27.40 -7.66
N VAL A 39 -5.95 26.77 -8.67
CA VAL A 39 -5.58 25.34 -8.64
C VAL A 39 -4.24 25.18 -7.92
N CYS A 40 -4.15 24.22 -7.00
CA CYS A 40 -2.94 24.02 -6.21
C CYS A 40 -1.84 23.23 -6.94
N ASN A 41 -0.59 23.43 -6.50
CA ASN A 41 0.59 22.72 -6.97
C ASN A 41 0.46 21.20 -6.85
N HIS A 42 -0.26 20.68 -5.85
CA HIS A 42 -0.51 19.23 -5.70
C HIS A 42 -1.35 18.67 -6.85
N CYS A 43 -2.37 19.41 -7.31
CA CYS A 43 -3.15 19.02 -8.48
C CYS A 43 -2.28 18.97 -9.74
N HIS A 44 -1.44 19.97 -9.97
CA HIS A 44 -0.53 20.00 -11.12
C HIS A 44 0.49 18.88 -11.09
N ARG A 45 1.05 18.60 -9.90
CA ARG A 45 1.96 17.45 -9.71
C ARG A 45 1.26 16.13 -9.99
N PHE A 46 0.05 15.96 -9.47
CA PHE A 46 -0.76 14.75 -9.69
C PHE A 46 -1.02 14.50 -11.18
N GLU A 47 -1.44 15.52 -11.93
CA GLU A 47 -1.69 15.39 -13.38
C GLU A 47 -0.44 14.96 -14.14
N LYS A 48 0.69 15.60 -13.82
CA LYS A 48 1.97 15.26 -14.45
C LYS A 48 2.37 13.81 -14.15
N GLU A 49 2.26 13.37 -12.89
CA GLU A 49 2.61 12.01 -12.51
C GLU A 49 1.64 10.98 -13.09
N LEU A 50 0.32 11.30 -13.09
CA LEU A 50 -0.70 10.42 -13.64
C LEU A 50 -0.46 10.16 -15.12
N SER A 51 -0.16 11.20 -15.91
CA SER A 51 0.11 11.04 -17.34
C SER A 51 1.32 10.14 -17.66
N MET A 52 2.27 10.06 -16.74
CA MET A 52 3.49 9.25 -16.89
C MET A 52 3.36 7.82 -16.36
N LYS A 53 2.46 7.58 -15.40
CA LYS A 53 2.43 6.33 -14.63
C LYS A 53 1.14 5.53 -14.79
N TRP A 54 0.04 6.16 -15.18
CA TRP A 54 -1.26 5.52 -15.28
C TRP A 54 -1.78 5.48 -16.70
N PHE A 55 -2.00 4.27 -17.19
CA PHE A 55 -2.42 4.01 -18.57
C PHE A 55 -3.68 3.13 -18.58
N PRO A 56 -4.89 3.70 -18.37
CA PRO A 56 -6.15 2.95 -18.38
C PRO A 56 -6.60 2.66 -19.82
N ASN A 57 -5.74 1.99 -20.60
CA ASN A 57 -5.92 1.71 -22.01
C ASN A 57 -5.11 0.47 -22.41
N GLU A 58 -5.08 0.14 -23.70
CA GLU A 58 -4.37 -1.01 -24.24
C GLU A 58 -2.87 -1.03 -23.90
N LYS A 59 -2.23 0.14 -23.78
CA LYS A 59 -0.83 0.23 -23.31
C LYS A 59 -0.67 -0.30 -21.89
N GLY A 60 -1.53 0.13 -20.96
CA GLY A 60 -1.50 -0.34 -19.59
C GLY A 60 -1.81 -1.84 -19.48
N LYS A 61 -2.76 -2.32 -20.29
CA LYS A 61 -3.06 -3.74 -20.38
C LYS A 61 -1.85 -4.54 -20.86
N ALA A 62 -1.17 -4.12 -21.92
CA ALA A 62 0.04 -4.78 -22.41
C ALA A 62 1.18 -4.80 -21.38
N MET A 63 1.35 -3.72 -20.60
CA MET A 63 2.31 -3.68 -19.50
C MET A 63 1.94 -4.69 -18.40
N LEU A 64 0.66 -4.79 -18.04
CA LEU A 64 0.17 -5.77 -17.08
C LEU A 64 0.42 -7.20 -17.58
N ASP A 65 0.07 -7.51 -18.82
CA ASP A 65 0.28 -8.82 -19.45
C ASP A 65 1.77 -9.21 -19.41
N GLN A 66 2.66 -8.27 -19.66
CA GLN A 66 4.10 -8.49 -19.55
C GLN A 66 4.56 -8.82 -18.13
N VAL A 67 4.09 -8.08 -17.14
CA VAL A 67 4.40 -8.32 -15.71
C VAL A 67 3.90 -9.71 -15.31
N MET A 68 2.65 -10.04 -15.59
CA MET A 68 2.05 -11.34 -15.24
C MET A 68 2.75 -12.52 -15.90
N SER A 69 3.17 -12.34 -17.16
CA SER A 69 3.97 -13.35 -17.87
C SER A 69 5.36 -13.53 -17.24
N GLY A 70 5.99 -12.42 -16.82
CA GLY A 70 7.28 -12.46 -16.11
C GLY A 70 7.20 -13.18 -14.76
N ILE A 71 6.12 -12.95 -13.99
CA ILE A 71 5.86 -13.64 -12.71
C ILE A 71 5.74 -15.14 -12.96
N ARG A 72 4.92 -15.55 -13.94
CA ARG A 72 4.71 -16.96 -14.28
C ARG A 72 6.01 -17.64 -14.68
N GLU A 73 6.81 -17.02 -15.53
CA GLU A 73 8.08 -17.60 -15.99
C GLU A 73 9.08 -17.79 -14.84
N LYS A 74 9.14 -16.83 -13.91
CA LYS A 74 10.00 -16.93 -12.72
C LYS A 74 9.53 -17.98 -11.72
N GLY A 75 8.22 -18.15 -11.57
CA GLY A 75 7.60 -19.08 -10.62
C GLY A 75 7.40 -20.50 -11.15
N LYS A 76 7.69 -20.78 -12.45
CA LYS A 76 7.32 -22.03 -13.13
C LYS A 76 7.82 -23.31 -12.46
N ASP A 77 9.01 -23.23 -11.80
CA ASP A 77 9.65 -24.37 -11.12
C ASP A 77 9.36 -24.37 -9.60
N SER A 78 8.39 -23.60 -9.15
CA SER A 78 8.00 -23.44 -7.74
C SER A 78 6.53 -23.82 -7.55
N ASP A 79 6.16 -24.17 -6.31
CA ASP A 79 4.76 -24.47 -5.97
C ASP A 79 3.86 -23.24 -6.12
N HIS A 80 4.43 -22.05 -5.90
CA HIS A 80 3.76 -20.77 -6.04
C HIS A 80 4.53 -19.85 -7.00
N ASP A 81 3.79 -19.05 -7.78
CA ASP A 81 4.37 -18.09 -8.73
C ASP A 81 4.76 -16.78 -8.05
N CYS A 82 4.06 -16.40 -7.00
CA CYS A 82 4.28 -15.18 -6.23
C CYS A 82 3.70 -15.27 -4.81
N ILE A 83 3.93 -14.25 -4.00
CA ILE A 83 3.32 -14.07 -2.68
C ILE A 83 2.50 -12.78 -2.69
N ILE A 84 1.33 -12.80 -2.05
CA ILE A 84 0.49 -11.61 -1.87
C ILE A 84 0.01 -11.49 -0.45
N GLY A 85 -0.12 -10.25 0.05
CA GLY A 85 -0.82 -9.94 1.29
C GLY A 85 -2.32 -9.79 1.04
N LEU A 86 -3.15 -10.38 1.88
CA LEU A 86 -4.61 -10.26 1.79
C LEU A 86 -5.17 -9.72 3.11
N SER A 87 -5.68 -8.47 3.08
CA SER A 87 -6.24 -7.78 4.25
C SER A 87 -7.76 -7.87 4.36
N GLY A 88 -8.44 -8.43 3.34
CA GLY A 88 -9.91 -8.43 3.25
C GLY A 88 -10.51 -7.10 2.80
N GLY A 89 -9.66 -6.10 2.50
CA GLY A 89 -10.05 -4.86 1.84
C GLY A 89 -10.23 -5.04 0.33
N VAL A 90 -10.85 -4.05 -0.33
CA VAL A 90 -11.20 -4.11 -1.75
C VAL A 90 -9.98 -4.26 -2.64
N ASP A 91 -8.88 -3.56 -2.35
CA ASP A 91 -7.69 -3.54 -3.22
C ASP A 91 -6.97 -4.88 -3.25
N SER A 92 -6.69 -5.46 -2.06
CA SER A 92 -6.05 -6.76 -1.95
C SER A 92 -6.92 -7.90 -2.49
N SER A 93 -8.24 -7.80 -2.30
CA SER A 93 -9.21 -8.76 -2.85
C SER A 93 -9.26 -8.67 -4.38
N TYR A 94 -9.26 -7.46 -4.93
CA TYR A 94 -9.21 -7.26 -6.39
C TYR A 94 -7.92 -7.81 -7.01
N LEU A 95 -6.78 -7.57 -6.34
CA LEU A 95 -5.51 -8.16 -6.78
C LEU A 95 -5.59 -9.69 -6.87
N ALA A 96 -6.13 -10.34 -5.85
CA ALA A 96 -6.28 -11.79 -5.83
C ALA A 96 -7.13 -12.29 -7.01
N LEU A 97 -8.22 -11.57 -7.36
CA LEU A 97 -9.06 -11.87 -8.51
C LEU A 97 -8.30 -11.70 -9.83
N VAL A 98 -7.55 -10.61 -9.99
CA VAL A 98 -6.72 -10.37 -11.19
C VAL A 98 -5.71 -11.50 -11.38
N LEU A 99 -5.00 -11.90 -10.32
CA LEU A 99 -4.05 -13.01 -10.40
C LEU A 99 -4.72 -14.32 -10.83
N LYS A 100 -5.95 -14.57 -10.38
CA LYS A 100 -6.76 -15.71 -10.81
C LYS A 100 -7.08 -15.66 -12.31
N GLU A 101 -7.48 -14.49 -12.83
CA GLU A 101 -7.74 -14.30 -14.25
C GLU A 101 -6.52 -14.61 -15.12
N TYR A 102 -5.34 -14.29 -14.59
CA TYR A 102 -4.06 -14.62 -15.23
C TYR A 102 -3.56 -16.05 -14.96
N ASN A 103 -4.34 -16.88 -14.24
CA ASN A 103 -3.98 -18.25 -13.85
C ASN A 103 -2.64 -18.34 -13.11
N LEU A 104 -2.35 -17.37 -12.24
CA LEU A 104 -1.20 -17.39 -11.35
C LEU A 104 -1.53 -18.14 -10.06
N ARG A 105 -0.52 -18.71 -9.43
CA ARG A 105 -0.60 -19.48 -8.18
C ARG A 105 0.08 -18.72 -7.04
N PRO A 106 -0.57 -17.67 -6.50
CA PRO A 106 0.02 -16.95 -5.37
C PRO A 106 -0.07 -17.78 -4.09
N LEU A 107 0.96 -17.65 -3.23
CA LEU A 107 0.80 -17.88 -1.82
C LEU A 107 0.13 -16.65 -1.20
N VAL A 108 -0.99 -16.84 -0.54
CA VAL A 108 -1.71 -15.76 0.13
C VAL A 108 -1.29 -15.71 1.60
N VAL A 109 -0.82 -14.55 2.04
CA VAL A 109 -0.46 -14.31 3.45
C VAL A 109 -1.39 -13.28 4.04
N HIS A 110 -2.02 -13.64 5.15
CA HIS A 110 -2.74 -12.73 6.02
C HIS A 110 -1.95 -12.53 7.31
N VAL A 111 -1.77 -11.27 7.73
CA VAL A 111 -1.12 -10.94 8.99
C VAL A 111 -2.18 -10.41 9.95
N ASP A 112 -2.38 -11.11 11.04
CA ASP A 112 -3.30 -10.72 12.11
C ASP A 112 -2.54 -9.97 13.21
N ALA A 113 -2.67 -8.65 13.21
CA ALA A 113 -2.11 -7.75 14.22
C ALA A 113 -3.12 -7.41 15.35
N GLY A 114 -4.22 -8.16 15.44
CA GLY A 114 -5.25 -7.95 16.48
C GLY A 114 -6.30 -6.88 16.17
N TRP A 115 -6.28 -6.29 14.96
CA TRP A 115 -7.19 -5.20 14.56
C TRP A 115 -8.20 -5.62 13.47
N ASN A 116 -8.30 -6.90 13.17
CA ASN A 116 -9.17 -7.37 12.11
C ASN A 116 -10.65 -7.20 12.47
N SER A 117 -11.42 -6.64 11.54
CA SER A 117 -12.88 -6.69 11.64
C SER A 117 -13.41 -8.05 11.21
N GLU A 118 -14.56 -8.48 11.74
CA GLU A 118 -15.24 -9.71 11.32
C GLU A 118 -15.50 -9.74 9.81
N LEU A 119 -15.86 -8.57 9.24
CA LEU A 119 -16.07 -8.44 7.81
C LEU A 119 -14.80 -8.69 6.99
N ALA A 120 -13.66 -8.18 7.44
CA ALA A 120 -12.38 -8.40 6.77
C ALA A 120 -12.02 -9.89 6.76
N VAL A 121 -12.14 -10.57 7.89
CA VAL A 121 -11.90 -12.02 8.01
C VAL A 121 -12.83 -12.81 7.10
N TYR A 122 -14.13 -12.48 7.09
CA TYR A 122 -15.09 -13.10 6.20
C TYR A 122 -14.71 -12.90 4.72
N ASN A 123 -14.33 -11.69 4.32
CA ASN A 123 -13.93 -11.39 2.95
C ASN A 123 -12.70 -12.20 2.53
N ILE A 124 -11.69 -12.32 3.40
CA ILE A 124 -10.49 -13.14 3.16
C ILE A 124 -10.90 -14.58 2.86
N GLU A 125 -11.75 -15.15 3.70
CA GLU A 125 -12.24 -16.53 3.53
C GLU A 125 -12.94 -16.71 2.18
N GLN A 126 -13.84 -15.79 1.81
CA GLN A 126 -14.57 -15.86 0.55
C GLN A 126 -13.66 -15.74 -0.67
N VAL A 127 -12.71 -14.80 -0.64
CA VAL A 127 -11.76 -14.59 -1.74
C VAL A 127 -10.86 -15.82 -1.92
N VAL A 128 -10.32 -16.35 -0.84
CA VAL A 128 -9.44 -17.52 -0.88
C VAL A 128 -10.19 -18.76 -1.41
N LYS A 129 -11.41 -18.99 -0.93
CA LYS A 129 -12.28 -20.09 -1.42
C LYS A 129 -12.60 -19.92 -2.91
N TYR A 130 -13.01 -18.73 -3.33
CA TYR A 130 -13.34 -18.45 -4.72
C TYR A 130 -12.15 -18.61 -5.64
N CYS A 131 -10.97 -18.13 -5.23
CA CYS A 131 -9.75 -18.23 -6.01
C CYS A 131 -9.13 -19.63 -5.99
N GLY A 132 -9.37 -20.42 -4.94
CA GLY A 132 -8.74 -21.72 -4.72
C GLY A 132 -7.27 -21.58 -4.29
N TYR A 133 -6.94 -20.52 -3.57
CA TYR A 133 -5.57 -20.23 -3.14
C TYR A 133 -5.26 -20.82 -1.76
N GLU A 134 -3.97 -21.07 -1.52
CA GLU A 134 -3.46 -21.43 -0.21
C GLU A 134 -3.29 -20.17 0.64
N LEU A 135 -3.84 -20.20 1.88
CA LEU A 135 -3.78 -19.11 2.83
C LEU A 135 -2.88 -19.47 4.02
N HIS A 136 -1.90 -18.63 4.28
CA HIS A 136 -1.16 -18.65 5.54
C HIS A 136 -1.53 -17.43 6.38
N THR A 137 -1.95 -17.67 7.62
CA THR A 137 -2.20 -16.60 8.59
C THR A 137 -1.04 -16.52 9.58
N HIS A 138 -0.39 -15.37 9.63
CA HIS A 138 0.62 -15.04 10.62
C HIS A 138 -0.02 -14.21 11.73
N VAL A 139 -0.16 -14.80 12.91
CA VAL A 139 -0.71 -14.10 14.08
C VAL A 139 0.44 -13.45 14.85
N MET A 140 0.40 -12.13 14.98
CA MET A 140 1.40 -11.37 15.72
C MET A 140 1.17 -11.47 17.22
N ASP A 141 2.24 -11.34 17.99
CA ASP A 141 2.11 -11.21 19.44
C ASP A 141 1.40 -9.90 19.80
N TRP A 142 0.24 -10.04 20.42
CA TRP A 142 -0.60 -8.88 20.76
C TRP A 142 0.06 -7.94 21.76
N GLU A 143 0.82 -8.48 22.74
CA GLU A 143 1.47 -7.66 23.75
C GLU A 143 2.55 -6.78 23.13
N GLU A 144 3.35 -7.33 22.23
CA GLU A 144 4.37 -6.58 21.48
C GLU A 144 3.76 -5.50 20.59
N ILE A 145 2.76 -5.87 19.78
CA ILE A 145 2.08 -4.92 18.87
C ILE A 145 1.44 -3.79 19.66
N ARG A 146 0.71 -4.11 20.73
CA ARG A 146 0.07 -3.13 21.61
C ARG A 146 1.10 -2.18 22.23
N ASP A 147 2.18 -2.70 22.77
CA ASP A 147 3.18 -1.88 23.46
C ASP A 147 3.92 -0.96 22.48
N LEU A 148 4.24 -1.44 21.28
CA LEU A 148 4.78 -0.61 20.20
C LEU A 148 3.77 0.47 19.77
N GLN A 149 2.50 0.11 19.56
CA GLN A 149 1.45 1.06 19.20
C GLN A 149 1.30 2.16 20.26
N VAL A 150 1.30 1.80 21.54
CA VAL A 150 1.25 2.75 22.65
C VAL A 150 2.48 3.66 22.68
N ALA A 151 3.67 3.12 22.34
CA ALA A 151 4.89 3.92 22.28
C ALA A 151 4.81 4.97 21.16
N TYR A 152 4.31 4.60 19.97
CA TYR A 152 4.09 5.54 18.85
C TYR A 152 3.06 6.62 19.19
N LEU A 153 1.95 6.24 19.84
CA LEU A 153 0.94 7.20 20.33
C LEU A 153 1.54 8.18 21.32
N LYS A 154 2.33 7.72 22.30
CA LYS A 154 3.00 8.57 23.29
C LYS A 154 4.06 9.47 22.68
N ALA A 155 4.74 9.02 21.63
CA ALA A 155 5.72 9.82 20.91
C ALA A 155 5.08 10.87 20.00
N GLY A 156 3.76 10.82 19.78
CA GLY A 156 3.05 11.77 18.91
C GLY A 156 3.38 11.57 17.44
N VAL A 157 3.74 10.36 17.04
CA VAL A 157 3.97 10.03 15.62
C VAL A 157 2.65 10.13 14.86
N SER A 158 2.61 10.88 13.78
CA SER A 158 1.39 11.13 13.01
C SER A 158 0.87 9.90 12.26
N ASN A 159 1.77 9.04 11.78
CA ASN A 159 1.39 7.78 11.13
C ASN A 159 1.29 6.67 12.19
N GLN A 160 0.07 6.24 12.49
CA GLN A 160 -0.20 5.20 13.49
C GLN A 160 -0.08 3.78 12.93
N ASP A 161 -0.08 3.64 11.59
CA ASP A 161 -0.04 2.34 10.93
C ASP A 161 1.37 1.77 10.78
N VAL A 162 2.41 2.55 11.10
CA VAL A 162 3.83 2.15 10.93
C VAL A 162 4.13 0.80 11.55
N VAL A 163 3.64 0.53 12.77
CA VAL A 163 3.88 -0.74 13.47
C VAL A 163 3.30 -1.91 12.69
N GLN A 164 2.06 -1.75 12.22
CA GLN A 164 1.36 -2.77 11.46
C GLN A 164 1.98 -2.98 10.07
N ASP A 165 2.35 -1.89 9.39
CA ASP A 165 3.01 -1.96 8.08
C ASP A 165 4.33 -2.71 8.16
N HIS A 166 5.17 -2.44 9.17
CA HIS A 166 6.40 -3.19 9.40
C HIS A 166 6.14 -4.68 9.64
N ALA A 167 5.14 -5.01 10.44
CA ALA A 167 4.75 -6.39 10.70
C ALA A 167 4.32 -7.11 9.40
N PHE A 168 3.54 -6.45 8.55
CA PHE A 168 3.13 -6.97 7.25
C PHE A 168 4.34 -7.29 6.36
N PHE A 169 5.21 -6.31 6.16
CA PHE A 169 6.38 -6.51 5.29
C PHE A 169 7.33 -7.57 5.84
N ALA A 170 7.64 -7.53 7.14
CA ALA A 170 8.49 -8.52 7.79
C ALA A 170 7.92 -9.94 7.60
N SER A 171 6.62 -10.12 7.75
CA SER A 171 5.95 -11.41 7.55
C SER A 171 6.06 -11.88 6.09
N LEU A 172 5.80 -11.01 5.12
CA LEU A 172 5.93 -11.37 3.71
C LEU A 172 7.36 -11.81 3.35
N TYR A 173 8.37 -11.09 3.82
CA TYR A 173 9.77 -11.46 3.62
C TYR A 173 10.11 -12.79 4.30
N HIS A 174 9.66 -13.01 5.54
CA HIS A 174 9.86 -14.25 6.27
C HIS A 174 9.29 -15.46 5.52
N PHE A 175 8.06 -15.35 4.99
CA PHE A 175 7.47 -16.41 4.18
C PHE A 175 8.21 -16.61 2.86
N THR A 176 8.73 -15.55 2.25
CA THR A 176 9.51 -15.66 1.01
C THR A 176 10.81 -16.42 1.22
N GLU A 177 11.53 -16.21 2.33
CA GLU A 177 12.78 -16.92 2.66
C GLU A 177 12.54 -18.38 3.01
N ASN A 178 11.48 -18.68 3.76
CA ASN A 178 11.18 -20.03 4.23
C ASN A 178 10.66 -20.96 3.13
N ILE A 179 9.94 -20.41 2.16
CA ILE A 179 9.56 -21.14 0.95
C ILE A 179 10.79 -21.17 0.05
N LYS A 180 11.76 -22.05 0.33
CA LYS A 180 13.02 -22.33 -0.39
C LYS A 180 12.88 -22.22 -1.91
N SER A 181 12.49 -21.08 -2.42
CA SER A 181 12.25 -20.90 -3.82
C SER A 181 12.89 -19.61 -4.31
N LYS A 182 13.24 -19.59 -5.56
CA LYS A 182 13.67 -18.47 -6.40
C LYS A 182 12.74 -17.23 -6.33
N MET A 183 11.87 -17.12 -5.30
CA MET A 183 10.86 -16.09 -5.14
C MET A 183 11.40 -14.73 -4.66
N SER A 184 12.63 -14.64 -4.16
CA SER A 184 13.24 -13.35 -3.77
C SER A 184 13.18 -12.31 -4.90
N SER A 185 13.26 -12.78 -6.15
CA SER A 185 13.13 -11.93 -7.34
C SER A 185 11.69 -11.47 -7.65
N VAL A 186 10.66 -12.07 -7.07
CA VAL A 186 9.25 -11.65 -7.30
C VAL A 186 8.85 -10.49 -6.40
N VAL A 187 9.32 -10.48 -5.15
CA VAL A 187 9.17 -9.31 -4.26
C VAL A 187 9.87 -8.10 -4.89
N GLU A 188 11.03 -8.30 -5.51
CA GLU A 188 11.79 -7.25 -6.19
C GLU A 188 11.05 -6.70 -7.42
N ILE A 189 10.35 -7.55 -8.21
CA ILE A 189 9.52 -7.09 -9.34
C ILE A 189 8.35 -6.24 -8.84
N LEU A 190 7.70 -6.63 -7.76
CA LEU A 190 6.63 -5.84 -7.18
C LEU A 190 7.16 -4.51 -6.63
N GLN A 191 8.36 -4.46 -6.06
CA GLN A 191 9.01 -3.24 -5.59
C GLN A 191 9.40 -2.27 -6.72
N GLN A 192 9.80 -2.77 -7.87
CA GLN A 192 10.23 -1.94 -9.01
C GLN A 192 9.09 -1.61 -9.98
N SER A 193 7.94 -2.25 -9.85
CA SER A 193 6.81 -2.05 -10.74
C SER A 193 5.95 -0.86 -10.32
N PRO A 194 5.56 0.02 -11.26
CA PRO A 194 4.50 1.01 -11.02
C PRO A 194 3.16 0.39 -10.58
N PHE A 195 3.07 -0.93 -10.59
CA PHE A 195 1.92 -1.71 -10.14
C PHE A 195 1.64 -1.57 -8.62
N PHE A 196 2.67 -1.32 -7.81
CA PHE A 196 2.48 -1.00 -6.39
C PHE A 196 1.72 0.31 -6.16
N LEU A 197 1.82 1.25 -7.11
CA LEU A 197 1.04 2.49 -7.11
C LEU A 197 -0.46 2.25 -7.39
N ILE A 198 -0.80 1.20 -8.15
CA ILE A 198 -2.19 0.81 -8.44
C ILE A 198 -2.83 0.14 -7.22
N LEU A 199 -2.04 -0.50 -6.35
CA LEU A 199 -2.51 -1.21 -5.16
C LEU A 199 -2.60 -0.34 -3.90
N GLY A 200 -2.41 0.99 -4.01
CA GLY A 200 -2.52 1.90 -2.88
C GLY A 200 -1.42 1.77 -1.82
N ILE A 201 -0.42 0.91 -2.05
CA ILE A 201 0.74 0.79 -1.16
C ILE A 201 1.79 1.77 -1.66
N THR A 202 1.73 3.00 -1.20
CA THR A 202 2.76 4.01 -1.44
C THR A 202 4.04 3.61 -0.73
N MET A 203 4.97 3.00 -1.45
CA MET A 203 6.36 2.79 -0.99
C MET A 203 7.15 4.11 -0.95
N GLN A 204 6.55 5.18 -0.47
CA GLN A 204 7.20 6.49 -0.34
C GLN A 204 8.15 6.55 0.87
N TRP A 205 8.29 5.45 1.64
CA TRP A 205 8.96 5.42 2.94
C TRP A 205 10.14 4.46 3.07
N MET A 206 10.61 3.84 1.99
CA MET A 206 11.89 3.12 2.08
C MET A 206 13.03 4.06 1.71
N PRO A 207 13.96 4.37 2.64
CA PRO A 207 15.22 5.00 2.27
C PRO A 207 15.94 4.06 1.29
N GLN A 208 16.40 4.62 0.18
CA GLN A 208 17.31 3.91 -0.71
C GLN A 208 18.60 3.64 0.10
N VAL A 209 18.82 2.38 0.44
CA VAL A 209 20.08 1.87 0.96
C VAL A 209 20.91 1.41 -0.21
#